data_c3f4de6e1e1fc7fdb9e23fe80b2211c8
#
_entry.id   c3f4de6e1e1fc7fdb9e23fe80b2211c8
#
_cell.length_a   1.000
_cell.length_b   1.000
_cell.length_c   1.000
_cell.angle_alpha   90.00
_cell.angle_beta   90.00
_cell.angle_gamma   90.00
#
_symmetry.space_group_name_H-M   'P 1'
#
loop_
_entity.id
_entity.type
_entity.pdbx_description
1 polymer ?
#
loop_
_entity_poly.entity_id
_entity_poly.type
_entity_poly.pdbx_seq_one_letter_code
_entity_poly.pdbx_strand_id
1 'polypeptide(L)'
;MSASKLQRIIEAVATRASAIDGTGDYQTSIGTSVRRTRVQPTENEVPCVHVYLDAREVGQENQAGLVIVASTLVVEGYVARTGSDDEGQGIAVLSDIQQAIETDDYSIGALIDVRNGGIKWQRDEILYPDVGNSVVGGRVEYSIPHLRKPGDPEKA
;
A
#
# COMPACT_ATOMS: atom_id res chain seq x y z
N MET A 1 8.55 -21.27 10.75
CA MET A 1 7.30 -20.60 11.16
C MET A 1 6.59 -20.08 9.93
N SER A 2 5.31 -20.33 9.83
CA SER A 2 4.50 -19.74 8.76
C SER A 2 4.25 -18.26 9.01
N ALA A 3 4.16 -17.48 7.93
CA ALA A 3 3.80 -16.07 8.03
C ALA A 3 2.34 -15.91 8.48
N SER A 4 2.07 -14.92 9.32
CA SER A 4 0.70 -14.59 9.72
C SER A 4 -0.13 -14.19 8.50
N LYS A 5 -1.46 -14.26 8.64
CA LYS A 5 -2.37 -13.83 7.57
C LYS A 5 -2.11 -12.38 7.16
N LEU A 6 -1.89 -11.50 8.13
CA LEU A 6 -1.58 -10.09 7.85
C LEU A 6 -0.28 -9.95 7.05
N GLN A 7 0.77 -10.67 7.42
CA GLN A 7 2.02 -10.65 6.66
C GLN A 7 1.81 -11.11 5.22
N ARG A 8 1.01 -12.16 5.00
CA ARG A 8 0.68 -12.62 3.65
C ARG A 8 -0.10 -11.57 2.84
N ILE A 9 -1.02 -10.86 3.47
CA ILE A 9 -1.75 -9.76 2.82
C ILE A 9 -0.79 -8.65 2.39
N ILE A 10 0.10 -8.23 3.28
CA ILE A 10 1.05 -7.16 2.98
C ILE A 10 2.01 -7.58 1.85
N GLU A 11 2.49 -8.82 1.88
CA GLU A 11 3.33 -9.37 0.80
C GLU A 11 2.59 -9.42 -0.53
N ALA A 12 1.32 -9.79 -0.53
CA ALA A 12 0.50 -9.79 -1.74
C ALA A 12 0.31 -8.39 -2.31
N VAL A 13 0.11 -7.38 -1.46
CA VAL A 13 0.04 -5.98 -1.88
C VAL A 13 1.39 -5.52 -2.45
N ALA A 14 2.49 -5.87 -1.81
CA ALA A 14 3.83 -5.56 -2.32
C ALA A 14 4.07 -6.20 -3.70
N THR A 15 3.61 -7.42 -3.89
CA THR A 15 3.68 -8.10 -5.19
C THR A 15 2.89 -7.37 -6.27
N ARG A 16 1.68 -6.89 -5.95
CA ARG A 16 0.89 -6.07 -6.88
C ARG A 16 1.61 -4.76 -7.22
N ALA A 17 2.19 -4.09 -6.23
CA ALA A 17 2.95 -2.86 -6.44
C ALA A 17 4.15 -3.10 -7.37
N SER A 18 4.77 -4.27 -7.34
CA SER A 18 5.89 -4.62 -8.22
C SER A 18 5.53 -4.67 -9.70
N ALA A 19 4.24 -4.73 -10.03
CA ALA A 19 3.78 -4.70 -11.42
C ALA A 19 3.85 -3.31 -12.07
N ILE A 20 4.07 -2.26 -11.28
CA ILE A 20 4.19 -0.88 -11.79
C ILE A 20 5.59 -0.69 -12.39
N ASP A 21 5.75 -1.09 -13.63
CA ASP A 21 7.04 -1.17 -14.31
C ASP A 21 7.22 -0.15 -15.44
N GLY A 22 6.27 0.77 -15.59
CA GLY A 22 6.29 1.78 -16.67
C GLY A 22 5.80 1.27 -18.01
N THR A 23 5.29 0.04 -18.08
CA THR A 23 4.71 -0.54 -19.29
C THR A 23 3.18 -0.63 -19.19
N GLY A 24 2.53 -0.88 -20.32
CA GLY A 24 1.07 -0.93 -20.38
C GLY A 24 0.45 0.41 -20.02
N ASP A 25 -0.49 0.40 -19.07
CA ASP A 25 -1.20 1.59 -18.63
C ASP A 25 -0.49 2.33 -17.48
N TYR A 26 0.64 1.81 -16.98
CA TYR A 26 1.40 2.47 -15.93
C TYR A 26 2.24 3.63 -16.45
N GLN A 27 2.16 4.75 -15.75
CA GLN A 27 2.87 5.98 -16.09
C GLN A 27 4.27 6.07 -15.47
N THR A 28 4.50 5.31 -14.40
CA THR A 28 5.76 5.32 -13.64
C THR A 28 6.33 3.91 -13.55
N SER A 29 7.58 3.82 -13.12
CA SER A 29 8.26 2.53 -12.91
C SER A 29 8.59 2.29 -11.42
N ILE A 30 7.78 2.81 -10.51
CA ILE A 30 8.03 2.72 -9.06
C ILE A 30 8.08 1.28 -8.55
N GLY A 31 7.43 0.34 -9.22
CA GLY A 31 7.42 -1.08 -8.86
C GLY A 31 8.73 -1.82 -9.12
N THR A 32 9.69 -1.20 -9.80
CA THR A 32 11.01 -1.82 -10.04
C THR A 32 11.82 -2.00 -8.75
N SER A 33 11.51 -1.25 -7.70
CA SER A 33 12.12 -1.41 -6.38
C SER A 33 11.01 -1.31 -5.31
N VAL A 34 10.64 -2.44 -4.74
CA VAL A 34 9.63 -2.53 -3.68
C VAL A 34 10.31 -2.70 -2.34
N ARG A 35 10.00 -1.85 -1.39
CA ARG A 35 10.60 -1.85 -0.04
C ARG A 35 9.54 -1.87 1.04
N ARG A 36 9.90 -2.49 2.15
CA ARG A 36 9.04 -2.64 3.32
C ARG A 36 9.52 -1.72 4.46
N THR A 37 9.59 -0.41 4.18
CA THR A 37 10.15 0.58 5.10
C THR A 37 9.36 1.88 5.06
N ARG A 38 9.39 2.63 6.17
CA ARG A 38 8.85 3.98 6.28
C ARG A 38 9.89 5.05 5.99
N VAL A 39 11.15 4.67 5.91
CA VAL A 39 12.25 5.63 5.71
C VAL A 39 12.15 6.23 4.32
N GLN A 40 12.11 7.55 4.23
CA GLN A 40 12.08 8.24 2.94
C GLN A 40 13.29 7.86 2.09
N PRO A 41 13.09 7.62 0.78
CA PRO A 41 14.20 7.32 -0.10
C PRO A 41 15.04 8.56 -0.39
N THR A 42 16.32 8.32 -0.68
CA THR A 42 17.19 9.35 -1.25
C THR A 42 17.01 9.40 -2.77
N GLU A 43 17.59 10.42 -3.41
CA GLU A 43 17.55 10.59 -4.87
C GLU A 43 18.09 9.37 -5.63
N ASN A 44 19.06 8.66 -5.05
CA ASN A 44 19.67 7.49 -5.68
C ASN A 44 18.82 6.22 -5.54
N GLU A 45 17.76 6.26 -4.76
CA GLU A 45 16.92 5.11 -4.47
C GLU A 45 15.59 5.13 -5.26
N VAL A 46 15.32 6.19 -5.99
CA VAL A 46 14.10 6.32 -6.81
C VAL A 46 14.37 5.93 -8.27
N PRO A 47 13.37 5.42 -9.00
CA PRO A 47 11.98 5.19 -8.56
C PRO A 47 11.85 4.00 -7.62
N CYS A 48 10.95 4.10 -6.66
CA CYS A 48 10.68 3.01 -5.73
C CYS A 48 9.26 3.11 -5.17
N VAL A 49 8.79 2.03 -4.56
CA VAL A 49 7.54 2.00 -3.82
C VAL A 49 7.78 1.38 -2.44
N HIS A 50 7.25 2.02 -1.42
CA HIS A 50 7.30 1.54 -0.05
C HIS A 50 5.93 1.03 0.37
N VAL A 51 5.89 -0.16 0.93
CA VAL A 51 4.66 -0.79 1.46
C VAL A 51 4.90 -1.12 2.91
N TYR A 52 4.11 -0.54 3.80
CA TYR A 52 4.25 -0.76 5.23
C TYR A 52 2.94 -0.62 5.98
N LEU A 53 2.88 -1.25 7.14
CA LEU A 53 1.75 -1.15 8.05
C LEU A 53 1.96 0.06 8.96
N ASP A 54 0.94 0.93 9.06
CA ASP A 54 1.01 2.12 9.91
C ASP A 54 0.37 1.86 11.27
N ALA A 55 -0.88 1.40 11.29
CA ALA A 55 -1.62 1.18 12.52
C ALA A 55 -2.57 -0.01 12.41
N ARG A 56 -2.94 -0.53 13.57
CA ARG A 56 -3.98 -1.56 13.68
C ARG A 56 -4.96 -1.12 14.76
N GLU A 57 -6.25 -1.23 14.48
CA GLU A 57 -7.30 -0.83 15.41
C GLU A 57 -8.35 -1.94 15.52
N VAL A 58 -8.99 -2.00 16.69
CA VAL A 58 -10.16 -2.85 16.84
C VAL A 58 -11.30 -2.26 16.02
N GLY A 59 -11.77 -3.02 15.03
CA GLY A 59 -12.91 -2.61 14.21
C GLY A 59 -14.23 -2.98 14.87
N GLN A 60 -14.50 -4.27 14.96
CA GLN A 60 -15.75 -4.76 15.52
C GLN A 60 -15.54 -6.12 16.19
N GLU A 61 -16.09 -6.32 17.38
CA GLU A 61 -16.13 -7.62 18.01
C GLU A 61 -17.30 -8.44 17.48
N ASN A 62 -17.08 -9.74 17.27
CA ASN A 62 -18.16 -10.65 16.99
C ASN A 62 -18.41 -11.61 18.16
N GLN A 63 -19.60 -12.25 18.16
CA GLN A 63 -20.04 -13.09 19.26
C GLN A 63 -19.27 -14.41 19.41
N ALA A 64 -18.42 -14.77 18.46
CA ALA A 64 -17.63 -16.00 18.48
C ALA A 64 -16.25 -15.83 19.12
N GLY A 65 -16.00 -14.72 19.80
CA GLY A 65 -14.69 -14.40 20.38
C GLY A 65 -13.64 -13.99 19.35
N LEU A 66 -14.06 -13.72 18.12
CA LEU A 66 -13.21 -13.15 17.08
C LEU A 66 -13.33 -11.64 17.08
N VAL A 67 -12.27 -10.97 16.70
CA VAL A 67 -12.23 -9.52 16.58
C VAL A 67 -11.93 -9.17 15.13
N ILE A 68 -12.72 -8.26 14.55
CA ILE A 68 -12.37 -7.67 13.26
C ILE A 68 -11.38 -6.54 13.54
N VAL A 69 -10.18 -6.68 13.00
CA VAL A 69 -9.12 -5.68 13.10
C VAL A 69 -9.10 -4.88 11.80
N ALA A 70 -9.09 -3.57 11.91
CA ALA A 70 -8.82 -2.68 10.79
C ALA A 70 -7.34 -2.29 10.84
N SER A 71 -6.59 -2.71 9.82
CA SER A 71 -5.19 -2.35 9.67
C SER A 71 -5.05 -1.28 8.62
N THR A 72 -4.28 -0.23 8.91
CA THR A 72 -3.93 0.81 7.93
C THR A 72 -2.67 0.42 7.22
N LEU A 73 -2.78 0.11 5.94
CA LEU A 73 -1.67 -0.19 5.06
C LEU A 73 -1.36 1.04 4.23
N VAL A 74 -0.10 1.41 4.18
CA VAL A 74 0.38 2.56 3.41
C VAL A 74 1.20 2.08 2.22
N VAL A 75 0.91 2.65 1.06
CA VAL A 75 1.70 2.47 -0.16
C VAL A 75 2.17 3.83 -0.62
N GLU A 76 3.48 4.04 -0.62
CA GLU A 76 4.11 5.29 -1.04
C GLU A 76 4.98 5.04 -2.26
N GLY A 77 4.71 5.76 -3.35
CA GLY A 77 5.57 5.72 -4.53
C GLY A 77 6.40 6.99 -4.62
N TYR A 78 7.61 6.86 -5.12
CA TYR A 78 8.54 7.98 -5.24
C TYR A 78 9.24 7.96 -6.59
N VAL A 79 9.32 9.13 -7.19
CA VAL A 79 10.01 9.35 -8.48
C VAL A 79 10.96 10.54 -8.38
N ALA A 80 11.93 10.58 -9.27
CA ALA A 80 12.77 11.76 -9.41
C ALA A 80 11.94 12.92 -9.95
N ARG A 81 12.13 14.10 -9.38
CA ARG A 81 11.50 15.33 -9.84
C ARG A 81 12.00 15.69 -11.25
N THR A 82 11.07 15.89 -12.17
CA THR A 82 11.37 16.35 -13.53
C THR A 82 10.59 17.63 -13.82
N GLY A 83 11.30 18.72 -14.03
CA GLY A 83 10.64 20.01 -14.31
C GLY A 83 9.95 20.62 -13.09
N SER A 84 8.83 21.30 -13.30
CA SER A 84 8.10 22.07 -12.28
C SER A 84 6.68 21.58 -12.01
N ASP A 85 6.28 20.45 -12.61
CA ASP A 85 4.93 19.87 -12.42
C ASP A 85 4.94 18.75 -11.36
N ASP A 86 5.19 19.12 -10.12
CA ASP A 86 5.22 18.18 -9.01
C ASP A 86 3.85 17.54 -8.78
N GLU A 87 2.79 18.31 -8.93
CA GLU A 87 1.41 17.81 -8.78
C GLU A 87 1.12 16.73 -9.83
N GLY A 88 1.44 16.98 -11.11
CA GLY A 88 1.23 16.00 -12.18
C GLY A 88 2.01 14.71 -11.96
N GLN A 89 3.25 14.80 -11.51
CA GLN A 89 4.05 13.63 -11.16
C GLN A 89 3.46 12.86 -9.97
N GLY A 90 3.02 13.56 -8.94
CA GLY A 90 2.36 12.96 -7.79
C GLY A 90 1.06 12.25 -8.16
N ILE A 91 0.23 12.87 -9.00
CA ILE A 91 -1.00 12.27 -9.51
C ILE A 91 -0.70 10.99 -10.30
N ALA A 92 0.33 10.99 -11.14
CA ALA A 92 0.75 9.80 -11.88
C ALA A 92 1.12 8.64 -10.93
N VAL A 93 1.85 8.92 -9.87
CA VAL A 93 2.19 7.93 -8.84
C VAL A 93 0.93 7.39 -8.15
N LEU A 94 0.02 8.27 -7.72
CA LEU A 94 -1.23 7.87 -7.08
C LEU A 94 -2.08 6.99 -8.00
N SER A 95 -2.21 7.37 -9.26
CA SER A 95 -2.98 6.62 -10.26
C SER A 95 -2.42 5.22 -10.48
N ASP A 96 -1.10 5.10 -10.58
CA ASP A 96 -0.44 3.81 -10.77
C ASP A 96 -0.64 2.89 -9.56
N ILE A 97 -0.50 3.41 -8.34
CA ILE A 97 -0.72 2.65 -7.12
C ILE A 97 -2.18 2.15 -7.07
N GLN A 98 -3.14 3.05 -7.30
CA GLN A 98 -4.55 2.69 -7.27
C GLN A 98 -4.89 1.64 -8.33
N GLN A 99 -4.37 1.79 -9.53
CA GLN A 99 -4.55 0.80 -10.59
C GLN A 99 -3.99 -0.57 -10.21
N ALA A 100 -2.80 -0.63 -9.65
CA ALA A 100 -2.17 -1.89 -9.27
C ALA A 100 -2.89 -2.59 -8.11
N ILE A 101 -3.35 -1.84 -7.13
CA ILE A 101 -3.90 -2.39 -5.89
C ILE A 101 -5.42 -2.61 -5.96
N GLU A 102 -6.16 -1.71 -6.59
CA GLU A 102 -7.63 -1.69 -6.56
C GLU A 102 -8.28 -2.39 -7.76
N THR A 103 -7.51 -2.95 -8.68
CA THR A 103 -8.04 -3.58 -9.89
C THR A 103 -8.67 -4.94 -9.58
N ASP A 104 -9.96 -5.09 -9.89
CA ASP A 104 -10.74 -6.33 -9.99
C ASP A 104 -10.82 -7.23 -8.74
N ASP A 105 -9.87 -7.21 -7.83
CA ASP A 105 -9.84 -8.15 -6.72
C ASP A 105 -9.57 -7.45 -5.38
N TYR A 106 -10.62 -6.94 -4.78
CA TYR A 106 -10.57 -6.31 -3.45
C TYR A 106 -10.28 -7.31 -2.31
N SER A 107 -10.29 -8.61 -2.60
CA SER A 107 -9.94 -9.65 -1.63
C SER A 107 -8.44 -9.90 -1.54
N ILE A 108 -7.66 -9.33 -2.45
CA ILE A 108 -6.21 -9.54 -2.55
C ILE A 108 -5.88 -11.05 -2.57
N GLY A 109 -6.31 -11.74 -3.63
CA GLY A 109 -6.07 -13.17 -3.77
C GLY A 109 -6.80 -14.02 -2.72
N ALA A 110 -8.02 -13.65 -2.35
CA ALA A 110 -8.86 -14.32 -1.34
C ALA A 110 -8.27 -14.30 0.09
N LEU A 111 -7.28 -13.45 0.34
CA LEU A 111 -6.72 -13.27 1.68
C LEU A 111 -7.59 -12.39 2.57
N ILE A 112 -8.39 -11.49 1.98
CA ILE A 112 -9.28 -10.58 2.68
C ILE A 112 -10.72 -10.99 2.39
N ASP A 113 -11.54 -11.08 3.45
CA ASP A 113 -12.94 -11.41 3.28
C ASP A 113 -13.70 -10.22 2.68
N VAL A 114 -14.22 -10.40 1.46
CA VAL A 114 -15.00 -9.36 0.76
C VAL A 114 -16.33 -9.03 1.44
N ARG A 115 -16.84 -9.91 2.30
CA ARG A 115 -18.03 -9.61 3.12
C ARG A 115 -17.77 -8.49 4.12
N ASN A 116 -16.51 -8.29 4.50
CA ASN A 116 -16.07 -7.16 5.31
C ASN A 116 -15.60 -5.97 4.45
N GLY A 117 -15.83 -6.04 3.13
CA GLY A 117 -15.56 -4.98 2.19
C GLY A 117 -14.22 -5.06 1.45
N GLY A 118 -13.38 -6.07 1.76
CA GLY A 118 -12.06 -6.18 1.15
C GLY A 118 -11.13 -5.04 1.52
N ILE A 119 -10.11 -4.83 0.69
CA ILE A 119 -9.23 -3.66 0.83
C ILE A 119 -10.00 -2.39 0.46
N LYS A 120 -9.90 -1.35 1.30
CA LYS A 120 -10.62 -0.10 1.10
C LYS A 120 -9.67 1.07 1.07
N TRP A 121 -9.79 1.87 0.01
CA TRP A 121 -9.14 3.18 -0.05
C TRP A 121 -9.68 4.08 1.07
N GLN A 122 -8.78 4.75 1.78
CA GLN A 122 -9.11 5.68 2.86
C GLN A 122 -8.80 7.10 2.48
N ARG A 123 -7.60 7.34 2.01
CA ARG A 123 -7.14 8.67 1.58
C ARG A 123 -5.89 8.53 0.74
N ASP A 124 -5.59 9.58 0.01
CA ASP A 124 -4.29 9.75 -0.64
C ASP A 124 -3.80 11.18 -0.51
N GLU A 125 -2.52 11.37 -0.77
CA GLU A 125 -1.91 12.70 -0.80
C GLU A 125 -0.70 12.71 -1.72
N ILE A 126 -0.42 13.88 -2.28
CA ILE A 126 0.81 14.10 -3.03
C ILE A 126 1.91 14.47 -2.04
N LEU A 127 3.05 13.83 -2.17
CA LEU A 127 4.23 14.13 -1.37
C LEU A 127 5.11 15.10 -2.14
N TYR A 128 4.94 16.38 -1.86
CA TYR A 128 5.72 17.44 -2.49
C TYR A 128 7.16 17.41 -1.98
N PRO A 129 8.14 17.73 -2.83
CA PRO A 129 9.55 17.76 -2.39
C PRO A 129 9.77 18.89 -1.40
N ASP A 130 10.56 18.61 -0.37
CA ASP A 130 11.09 19.65 0.53
C ASP A 130 12.13 20.49 -0.20
N VAL A 131 12.46 21.66 0.36
CA VAL A 131 13.48 22.54 -0.21
C VAL A 131 14.82 21.80 -0.32
N GLY A 132 15.36 21.75 -1.53
CA GLY A 132 16.59 21.03 -1.83
C GLY A 132 16.44 19.53 -2.06
N ASN A 133 15.23 19.00 -2.00
CA ASN A 133 14.94 17.61 -2.33
C ASN A 133 14.41 17.51 -3.77
N SER A 134 14.87 16.52 -4.51
CA SER A 134 14.45 16.28 -5.89
C SER A 134 13.60 15.02 -6.05
N VAL A 135 12.89 14.61 -4.99
CA VAL A 135 12.00 13.45 -4.97
C VAL A 135 10.55 13.91 -4.81
N VAL A 136 9.69 13.46 -5.69
CA VAL A 136 8.24 13.66 -5.65
C VAL A 136 7.57 12.32 -5.40
N GLY A 137 6.49 12.29 -4.64
CA GLY A 137 5.79 11.05 -4.37
C GLY A 137 4.29 11.16 -4.30
N GLY A 138 3.67 10.02 -4.11
CA GLY A 138 2.27 9.87 -3.80
C GLY A 138 2.09 8.82 -2.71
N ARG A 139 1.21 9.09 -1.76
CA ARG A 139 0.91 8.20 -0.64
C ARG A 139 -0.55 7.81 -0.68
N VAL A 140 -0.83 6.53 -0.61
CA VAL A 140 -2.19 5.99 -0.53
C VAL A 140 -2.33 5.18 0.76
N GLU A 141 -3.38 5.44 1.50
CA GLU A 141 -3.72 4.69 2.70
C GLU A 141 -4.92 3.78 2.42
N TYR A 142 -4.77 2.50 2.76
CA TYR A 142 -5.81 1.49 2.66
C TYR A 142 -6.17 0.93 4.02
N SER A 143 -7.44 0.66 4.23
CA SER A 143 -7.91 -0.11 5.37
C SER A 143 -8.09 -1.57 4.96
N ILE A 144 -7.52 -2.47 5.76
CA ILE A 144 -7.61 -3.91 5.56
C ILE A 144 -8.35 -4.53 6.75
N PRO A 145 -9.61 -4.95 6.56
CA PRO A 145 -10.31 -5.69 7.58
C PRO A 145 -9.84 -7.16 7.59
N HIS A 146 -9.54 -7.69 8.75
CA HIS A 146 -9.25 -9.12 8.90
C HIS A 146 -9.70 -9.61 10.27
N LEU A 147 -10.04 -10.89 10.33
CA LEU A 147 -10.43 -11.52 11.58
C LEU A 147 -9.19 -11.86 12.41
N ARG A 148 -9.29 -11.60 13.69
CA ARG A 148 -8.26 -11.98 14.66
C ARG A 148 -8.91 -12.79 15.79
N LYS A 149 -8.32 -13.94 16.07
CA LYS A 149 -8.61 -14.69 17.29
C LYS A 149 -7.51 -14.37 18.30
N PRO A 150 -7.84 -13.89 19.50
CA PRO A 150 -6.82 -13.62 20.52
C PRO A 150 -5.91 -14.84 20.72
N GLY A 151 -4.62 -14.63 20.67
CA GLY A 151 -3.61 -15.67 20.82
C GLY A 151 -3.35 -16.53 19.58
N ASP A 152 -4.05 -16.29 18.46
CA ASP A 152 -3.87 -17.05 17.23
C ASP A 152 -3.56 -16.12 16.02
N PRO A 153 -2.29 -15.88 15.72
CA PRO A 153 -1.91 -14.98 14.63
C PRO A 153 -2.24 -15.52 13.24
N GLU A 154 -2.45 -16.82 13.08
CA GLU A 154 -2.77 -17.41 11.78
C GLU A 154 -4.20 -17.08 11.34
N LYS A 155 -5.10 -16.81 12.29
CA LYS A 155 -6.47 -16.38 12.01
C LYS A 155 -6.61 -14.85 12.01
N ALA A 156 -5.51 -14.20 12.17
CA ALA A 156 -5.50 -12.74 12.14
C ALA A 156 -5.33 -12.24 10.70
#